data_51e41b3516080eecdf74dd1ddaec8eff
#
_entry.id   51e41b3516080eecdf74dd1ddaec8eff
#
_cell.length_a   1.000
_cell.length_b   1.000
_cell.length_c   1.000
_cell.angle_alpha   90.00
_cell.angle_beta   90.00
_cell.angle_gamma   90.00
#
_symmetry.space_group_name_H-M   'P 1'
#
loop_
_entity.id
_entity.type
_entity.pdbx_description
1 polymer ?
#
loop_
_entity_poly.entity_id
_entity_poly.type
_entity_poly.pdbx_seq_one_letter_code
_entity_poly.pdbx_strand_id
1 'polypeptide(L)'
;YFQPKELPQFELLDLENREIETAAFNGISLLNVWASWCITCLVEHPFLTQLSKNEIKLIGLNYKDSQKNAMEWLGKRGNPYAFSIYDPRGDLAFDLGVTGAPETFLIFNQQIIGHIQGELNQEKWQSIFMPLIQAAKETS
;
A
#
# COMPACT_ATOMS: atom_id res chain seq x y z
N TYR A 1 -0.18 -8.55 18.27
CA TYR A 1 -1.60 -8.16 18.23
C TYR A 1 -1.76 -6.75 17.70
N PHE A 2 -2.59 -6.57 16.69
CA PHE A 2 -2.82 -5.28 16.06
C PHE A 2 -4.25 -4.78 16.33
N GLN A 3 -4.36 -3.57 16.88
CA GLN A 3 -5.65 -2.93 17.12
C GLN A 3 -6.13 -2.23 15.84
N PRO A 4 -7.34 -2.51 15.34
CA PRO A 4 -7.86 -1.80 14.18
C PRO A 4 -7.92 -0.29 14.42
N LYS A 5 -7.55 0.47 13.40
CA LYS A 5 -7.56 1.93 13.41
C LYS A 5 -8.22 2.43 12.15
N GLU A 6 -8.89 3.56 12.24
CA GLU A 6 -9.43 4.20 11.05
C GLU A 6 -8.29 4.71 10.16
N LEU A 7 -8.47 4.59 8.85
CA LEU A 7 -7.56 5.18 7.89
C LEU A 7 -7.61 6.70 8.06
N PRO A 8 -6.44 7.38 8.22
CA PRO A 8 -6.43 8.83 8.34
C PRO A 8 -7.08 9.50 7.14
N GLN A 9 -7.72 10.64 7.37
CA GLN A 9 -8.26 11.44 6.28
C GLN A 9 -7.12 12.17 5.57
N PHE A 10 -7.23 12.31 4.26
CA PHE A 10 -6.22 13.00 3.47
C PHE A 10 -6.84 13.68 2.27
N GLU A 11 -6.15 14.71 1.77
CA GLU A 11 -6.53 15.44 0.56
C GLU A 11 -5.34 15.42 -0.41
N LEU A 12 -5.09 14.25 -0.99
CA LEU A 12 -4.00 14.04 -1.93
C LEU A 12 -4.56 13.47 -3.23
N LEU A 13 -3.87 13.74 -4.31
CA LEU A 13 -4.20 13.15 -5.62
C LEU A 13 -3.36 11.89 -5.82
N ASP A 14 -3.73 11.10 -6.82
CA ASP A 14 -2.88 9.99 -7.24
C ASP A 14 -1.77 10.49 -8.19
N LEU A 15 -0.89 9.58 -8.60
CA LEU A 15 0.22 9.94 -9.49
C LEU A 15 -0.21 10.45 -10.86
N GLU A 16 -1.46 10.24 -11.23
CA GLU A 16 -2.03 10.73 -12.48
C GLU A 16 -2.91 11.96 -12.28
N ASN A 17 -2.78 12.64 -11.13
CA ASN A 17 -3.48 13.87 -10.75
C ASN A 17 -5.00 13.69 -10.64
N ARG A 18 -5.46 12.47 -10.33
CA ARG A 18 -6.89 12.19 -10.14
C ARG A 18 -7.24 12.22 -8.65
N GLU A 19 -8.47 12.63 -8.36
CA GLU A 19 -8.99 12.57 -6.99
C GLU A 19 -9.16 11.12 -6.56
N ILE A 20 -8.93 10.88 -5.27
CA ILE A 20 -9.03 9.54 -4.68
C ILE A 20 -10.35 9.47 -3.92
N GLU A 21 -11.19 8.51 -4.30
CA GLU A 21 -12.48 8.31 -3.67
C GLU A 21 -12.37 7.35 -2.49
N THR A 22 -13.14 7.64 -1.44
CA THR A 22 -13.18 6.81 -0.22
C THR A 22 -13.57 5.37 -0.55
N ALA A 23 -14.45 5.17 -1.53
CA ALA A 23 -14.88 3.84 -1.95
C ALA A 23 -13.73 2.95 -2.44
N ALA A 24 -12.58 3.55 -2.79
CA ALA A 24 -11.39 2.80 -3.19
C ALA A 24 -10.88 1.88 -2.07
N PHE A 25 -11.21 2.20 -0.81
CA PHE A 25 -10.78 1.43 0.36
C PHE A 25 -11.88 0.54 0.94
N ASN A 26 -12.95 0.30 0.19
CA ASN A 26 -13.98 -0.66 0.58
C ASN A 26 -13.47 -2.08 0.34
N GLY A 27 -13.87 -3.02 1.20
CA GLY A 27 -13.38 -4.39 1.13
C GLY A 27 -11.93 -4.50 1.57
N ILE A 28 -11.25 -5.54 1.10
CA ILE A 28 -9.85 -5.81 1.44
C ILE A 28 -8.92 -5.12 0.42
N SER A 29 -7.93 -4.39 0.91
CA SER A 29 -6.87 -3.84 0.07
C SER A 29 -5.56 -3.78 0.84
N LEU A 30 -4.46 -3.71 0.09
CA LEU A 30 -3.13 -3.47 0.65
C LEU A 30 -2.70 -2.07 0.26
N LEU A 31 -2.26 -1.29 1.24
CA LEU A 31 -1.65 0.01 1.01
C LEU A 31 -0.15 -0.15 1.20
N ASN A 32 0.58 -0.09 0.10
CA ASN A 32 2.02 -0.33 0.08
C ASN A 32 2.78 0.97 -0.09
N VAL A 33 3.62 1.30 0.89
CA VAL A 33 4.47 2.49 0.86
C VAL A 33 5.70 2.18 0.02
N TRP A 34 5.93 2.98 -1.03
CA TRP A 34 7.02 2.76 -1.95
C TRP A 34 7.61 4.07 -2.47
N ALA A 35 8.79 4.00 -3.05
CA ALA A 35 9.42 5.14 -3.70
C ALA A 35 10.39 4.65 -4.77
N SER A 36 10.62 5.48 -5.79
CA SER A 36 11.56 5.12 -6.85
C SER A 36 13.01 5.07 -6.35
N TRP A 37 13.32 5.79 -5.27
CA TRP A 37 14.65 5.80 -4.66
C TRP A 37 14.90 4.63 -3.70
N CYS A 38 13.90 3.77 -3.47
CA CYS A 38 13.95 2.73 -2.45
C CYS A 38 14.40 1.39 -3.06
N ILE A 39 15.60 0.93 -2.72
CA ILE A 39 16.16 -0.32 -3.25
C ILE A 39 15.36 -1.53 -2.78
N THR A 40 14.95 -1.56 -1.51
CA THR A 40 14.17 -2.67 -0.98
C THR A 40 12.80 -2.76 -1.63
N CYS A 41 12.24 -1.63 -2.06
CA CYS A 41 10.99 -1.63 -2.82
C CYS A 41 11.16 -2.35 -4.17
N LEU A 42 12.34 -2.24 -4.77
CA LEU A 42 12.64 -2.95 -6.00
C LEU A 42 12.69 -4.48 -5.76
N VAL A 43 13.27 -4.89 -4.64
CA VAL A 43 13.32 -6.31 -4.25
C VAL A 43 11.91 -6.87 -4.03
N GLU A 44 11.02 -6.08 -3.43
CA GLU A 44 9.64 -6.46 -3.13
C GLU A 44 8.75 -6.54 -4.38
N HIS A 45 9.06 -5.75 -5.39
CA HIS A 45 8.18 -5.49 -6.53
C HIS A 45 7.68 -6.76 -7.25
N PRO A 46 8.53 -7.77 -7.52
CA PRO A 46 8.03 -9.00 -8.17
C PRO A 46 6.95 -9.71 -7.37
N PHE A 47 7.06 -9.72 -6.04
CA PHE A 47 6.04 -10.34 -5.19
C PHE A 47 4.73 -9.57 -5.25
N LEU A 48 4.78 -8.24 -5.21
CA LEU A 48 3.58 -7.41 -5.33
C LEU A 48 2.90 -7.61 -6.68
N THR A 49 3.69 -7.72 -7.74
CA THR A 49 3.15 -7.99 -9.07
C THR A 49 2.42 -9.32 -9.10
N GLN A 50 2.97 -10.33 -8.45
CA GLN A 50 2.32 -11.64 -8.35
C GLN A 50 1.00 -11.55 -7.57
N LEU A 51 0.97 -10.83 -6.46
CA LEU A 51 -0.25 -10.62 -5.67
C LEU A 51 -1.34 -9.93 -6.50
N SER A 52 -0.96 -8.94 -7.29
CA SER A 52 -1.93 -8.20 -8.11
C SER A 52 -2.59 -9.10 -9.14
N LYS A 53 -1.89 -10.11 -9.64
CA LYS A 53 -2.44 -11.09 -10.59
C LYS A 53 -3.40 -12.07 -9.92
N ASN A 54 -3.35 -12.18 -8.60
CA ASN A 54 -4.24 -13.06 -7.83
C ASN A 54 -5.42 -12.30 -7.23
N GLU A 55 -5.81 -11.22 -7.88
CA GLU A 55 -6.99 -10.42 -7.53
C GLU A 55 -6.87 -9.69 -6.18
N ILE A 56 -5.66 -9.53 -5.65
CA ILE A 56 -5.44 -8.71 -4.46
C ILE A 56 -5.34 -7.26 -4.91
N LYS A 57 -6.22 -6.41 -4.35
CA LYS A 57 -6.20 -4.99 -4.68
C LYS A 57 -5.03 -4.31 -3.98
N LEU A 58 -4.10 -3.80 -4.78
CA LEU A 58 -2.95 -3.06 -4.29
C LEU A 58 -3.15 -1.58 -4.55
N ILE A 59 -2.94 -0.77 -3.52
CA ILE A 59 -2.92 0.68 -3.62
C ILE A 59 -1.53 1.11 -3.17
N GLY A 60 -0.86 1.91 -4.00
CA GLY A 60 0.45 2.43 -3.65
C GLY A 60 0.34 3.71 -2.84
N LEU A 61 1.28 3.94 -1.95
CA LEU A 61 1.52 5.22 -1.31
C LEU A 61 2.93 5.64 -1.70
N ASN A 62 3.02 6.51 -2.70
CA ASN A 62 4.31 6.97 -3.20
C ASN A 62 4.86 8.03 -2.25
N TYR A 63 5.95 7.70 -1.59
CA TYR A 63 6.45 8.38 -0.39
C TYR A 63 7.68 9.23 -0.72
N LYS A 64 7.57 10.54 -0.50
CA LYS A 64 8.70 11.49 -0.62
C LYS A 64 9.47 11.31 -1.93
N ASP A 65 8.75 11.30 -3.03
CA ASP A 65 9.29 11.04 -4.36
C ASP A 65 8.86 12.15 -5.32
N SER A 66 9.46 12.20 -6.49
CA SER A 66 8.96 13.07 -7.54
C SER A 66 7.98 12.30 -8.42
N GLN A 67 6.95 12.99 -8.89
CA GLN A 67 5.97 12.37 -9.78
C GLN A 67 6.63 11.79 -11.02
N LYS A 68 7.57 12.53 -11.60
CA LYS A 68 8.30 12.10 -12.79
C LYS A 68 9.05 10.80 -12.56
N ASN A 69 9.85 10.75 -11.49
CA ASN A 69 10.65 9.55 -11.18
C ASN A 69 9.77 8.37 -10.84
N ALA A 70 8.69 8.60 -10.11
CA ALA A 70 7.74 7.54 -9.76
C ALA A 70 7.09 6.95 -11.01
N MET A 71 6.63 7.78 -11.92
CA MET A 71 5.98 7.31 -13.16
C MET A 71 6.97 6.59 -14.07
N GLU A 72 8.19 7.08 -14.18
CA GLU A 72 9.24 6.40 -14.97
C GLU A 72 9.56 5.02 -14.37
N TRP A 73 9.63 4.92 -13.05
CA TRP A 73 9.92 3.67 -12.36
C TRP A 73 8.83 2.63 -12.64
N LEU A 74 7.56 3.03 -12.52
CA LEU A 74 6.44 2.14 -12.81
C LEU A 74 6.40 1.74 -14.30
N GLY A 75 6.75 2.67 -15.19
CA GLY A 75 6.80 2.38 -16.62
C GLY A 75 7.84 1.36 -16.99
N LYS A 76 8.97 1.36 -16.30
CA LYS A 76 10.07 0.42 -16.56
C LYS A 76 9.84 -0.96 -15.93
N ARG A 77 9.20 -1.00 -14.76
CA ARG A 77 9.13 -2.23 -13.96
C ARG A 77 7.74 -2.83 -13.92
N GLY A 78 6.74 -2.15 -14.47
CA GLY A 78 5.35 -2.56 -14.40
C GLY A 78 4.65 -1.95 -13.19
N ASN A 79 3.35 -1.76 -13.32
CA ASN A 79 2.54 -1.12 -12.28
C ASN A 79 1.54 -2.11 -11.69
N PRO A 80 1.82 -2.67 -10.51
CA PRO A 80 0.90 -3.62 -9.87
C PRO A 80 -0.25 -2.93 -9.13
N TYR A 81 -0.20 -1.60 -8.99
CA TYR A 81 -1.18 -0.85 -8.19
C TYR A 81 -2.40 -0.47 -9.01
N ALA A 82 -3.58 -0.53 -8.38
CA ALA A 82 -4.79 0.03 -8.97
C ALA A 82 -4.61 1.54 -9.19
N PHE A 83 -4.00 2.20 -8.22
CA PHE A 83 -3.50 3.57 -8.30
C PHE A 83 -2.50 3.79 -7.19
N SER A 84 -1.71 4.87 -7.27
CA SER A 84 -0.79 5.23 -6.20
C SER A 84 -1.10 6.65 -5.72
N ILE A 85 -1.30 6.79 -4.42
CA ILE A 85 -1.44 8.09 -3.77
C ILE A 85 -0.10 8.81 -3.86
N TYR A 86 -0.11 10.06 -4.29
CA TYR A 86 1.12 10.86 -4.37
C TYR A 86 1.27 11.66 -3.08
N ASP A 87 2.26 11.30 -2.28
CA ASP A 87 2.52 11.90 -0.95
C ASP A 87 3.94 12.48 -0.93
N PRO A 88 4.17 13.59 -1.67
CA PRO A 88 5.53 14.10 -1.85
C PRO A 88 6.19 14.61 -0.57
N ARG A 89 5.40 15.07 0.38
CA ARG A 89 5.92 15.58 1.66
C ARG A 89 5.96 14.50 2.74
N GLY A 90 5.29 13.37 2.51
CA GLY A 90 5.19 12.31 3.49
C GLY A 90 4.19 12.59 4.60
N ASP A 91 3.22 13.49 4.36
CA ASP A 91 2.24 13.87 5.38
C ASP A 91 1.32 12.71 5.75
N LEU A 92 0.77 12.02 4.73
CA LEU A 92 -0.08 10.85 4.99
C LEU A 92 0.73 9.72 5.62
N ALA A 93 1.94 9.48 5.11
CA ALA A 93 2.82 8.48 5.70
C ALA A 93 3.10 8.76 7.17
N PHE A 94 3.32 10.03 7.51
CA PHE A 94 3.51 10.43 8.89
C PHE A 94 2.29 10.10 9.76
N ASP A 95 1.10 10.43 9.27
CA ASP A 95 -0.15 10.14 9.99
C ASP A 95 -0.38 8.64 10.17
N LEU A 96 0.12 7.83 9.25
CA LEU A 96 0.05 6.37 9.33
C LEU A 96 1.11 5.76 10.26
N GLY A 97 2.07 6.57 10.70
CA GLY A 97 3.18 6.07 11.53
C GLY A 97 4.29 5.42 10.72
N VAL A 98 4.39 5.74 9.44
CA VAL A 98 5.45 5.19 8.56
C VAL A 98 6.78 5.81 8.95
N THR A 99 7.81 4.97 9.06
CA THR A 99 9.18 5.41 9.35
C THR A 99 10.11 5.30 8.15
N GLY A 100 9.66 4.68 7.08
CA GLY A 100 10.46 4.52 5.86
C GLY A 100 9.71 3.69 4.83
N ALA A 101 10.39 3.31 3.77
CA ALA A 101 9.83 2.46 2.73
C ALA A 101 10.70 1.22 2.59
N PRO A 102 10.15 0.05 2.28
CA PRO A 102 8.71 -0.19 2.13
C PRO A 102 8.02 -0.50 3.46
N GLU A 103 6.73 -0.25 3.52
CA GLU A 103 5.85 -0.72 4.58
C GLU A 103 4.51 -1.04 3.93
N THR A 104 3.76 -1.98 4.51
CA THR A 104 2.48 -2.38 3.94
C THR A 104 1.42 -2.44 5.01
N PHE A 105 0.29 -1.81 4.73
CA PHE A 105 -0.89 -1.81 5.60
C PHE A 105 -1.97 -2.68 4.98
N LEU A 106 -2.59 -3.51 5.80
CA LEU A 106 -3.78 -4.27 5.40
C LEU A 106 -5.00 -3.45 5.80
N ILE A 107 -5.86 -3.15 4.83
CA ILE A 107 -7.04 -2.32 5.03
C ILE A 107 -8.29 -3.12 4.74
N PHE A 108 -9.25 -3.04 5.65
CA PHE A 108 -10.56 -3.65 5.49
C PHE A 108 -11.64 -2.61 5.78
N ASN A 109 -12.43 -2.27 4.75
CA ASN A 109 -13.50 -1.30 4.86
C ASN A 109 -13.06 -0.01 5.57
N GLN A 110 -11.96 0.58 5.06
CA GLN A 110 -11.40 1.85 5.53
C GLN A 110 -10.77 1.80 6.92
N GLN A 111 -10.59 0.59 7.46
CA GLN A 111 -9.87 0.42 8.71
C GLN A 111 -8.56 -0.31 8.48
N ILE A 112 -7.52 0.11 9.16
CA ILE A 112 -6.24 -0.57 9.14
C ILE A 112 -6.32 -1.72 10.13
N ILE A 113 -6.15 -2.94 9.63
CA ILE A 113 -6.20 -4.15 10.46
C ILE A 113 -4.87 -4.91 10.51
N GLY A 114 -3.86 -4.43 9.80
CA GLY A 114 -2.53 -5.03 9.83
C GLY A 114 -1.48 -4.06 9.31
N HIS A 115 -0.23 -4.25 9.74
CA HIS A 115 0.89 -3.40 9.35
C HIS A 115 2.18 -4.20 9.41
N ILE A 116 2.92 -4.20 8.32
CA ILE A 116 4.24 -4.83 8.23
C ILE A 116 5.24 -3.76 7.84
N GLN A 117 6.28 -3.60 8.65
CA GLN A 117 7.44 -2.77 8.32
C GLN A 117 8.44 -3.61 7.52
N GLY A 118 9.11 -3.01 6.55
CA GLY A 118 10.01 -3.73 5.67
C GLY A 118 9.28 -4.42 4.53
N GLU A 119 10.01 -5.17 3.72
CA GLU A 119 9.43 -5.78 2.53
C GLU A 119 8.39 -6.84 2.86
N LEU A 120 7.35 -6.89 2.05
CA LEU A 120 6.37 -7.96 2.07
C LEU A 120 6.87 -9.10 1.18
N ASN A 121 6.75 -10.33 1.68
CA ASN A 121 7.15 -11.53 0.95
C ASN A 121 6.13 -12.64 1.20
N GLN A 122 6.35 -13.79 0.58
CA GLN A 122 5.43 -14.92 0.68
C GLN A 122 5.24 -15.38 2.13
N GLU A 123 6.31 -15.44 2.91
CA GLU A 123 6.24 -15.86 4.30
C GLU A 123 5.39 -14.92 5.14
N LYS A 124 5.65 -13.61 5.05
CA LYS A 124 4.88 -12.62 5.82
C LYS A 124 3.43 -12.55 5.36
N TRP A 125 3.20 -12.67 4.06
CA TRP A 125 1.86 -12.72 3.50
C TRP A 125 1.05 -13.85 4.13
N GLN A 126 1.61 -15.05 4.14
CA GLN A 126 0.92 -16.23 4.64
C GLN A 126 0.79 -16.25 6.16
N SER A 127 1.82 -15.81 6.88
CA SER A 127 1.84 -15.94 8.34
C SER A 127 1.20 -14.75 9.05
N ILE A 128 1.14 -13.57 8.44
CA ILE A 128 0.62 -12.36 9.08
C ILE A 128 -0.67 -11.88 8.44
N PHE A 129 -0.68 -11.63 7.13
CA PHE A 129 -1.84 -11.02 6.48
C PHE A 129 -2.97 -12.01 6.18
N MET A 130 -2.65 -13.20 5.70
CA MET A 130 -3.71 -14.17 5.38
C MET A 130 -4.60 -14.50 6.58
N PRO A 131 -4.05 -14.74 7.78
CA PRO A 131 -4.91 -14.97 8.95
C PRO A 131 -5.79 -13.77 9.29
N LEU A 132 -5.27 -12.55 9.13
CA LEU A 132 -6.04 -11.33 9.40
C LEU A 132 -7.17 -11.16 8.39
N ILE A 133 -6.91 -11.45 7.11
CA ILE A 133 -7.92 -11.39 6.07
C ILE A 133 -9.04 -12.39 6.36
N GLN A 134 -8.66 -13.60 6.75
CA GLN A 134 -9.63 -14.64 7.05
C GLN A 134 -10.50 -14.25 8.24
N ALA A 135 -9.90 -13.73 9.31
CA ALA A 135 -10.64 -13.26 10.48
C ALA A 135 -11.59 -12.11 10.11
N ALA A 136 -11.16 -11.19 9.27
CA ALA A 136 -12.01 -10.07 8.83
C ALA A 136 -13.21 -10.57 8.03
N LYS A 137 -13.03 -11.56 7.16
CA LYS A 137 -14.11 -12.13 6.37
C LYS A 137 -15.12 -12.89 7.21
N GLU A 138 -14.67 -13.52 8.29
CA GLU A 138 -15.55 -14.29 9.19
C GLU A 138 -16.42 -13.39 10.05
N THR A 139 -15.99 -12.15 10.31
CA THR A 139 -16.72 -11.23 11.16
C THR A 139 -17.58 -10.22 10.38
N SER A 140 -17.52 -10.24 9.07
CA SER A 140 -18.25 -9.29 8.24
C SER A 140 -19.61 -9.80 7.75
#